data_8621e7477285079126fdbbfa4bf5448e
#
_entry.id   8621e7477285079126fdbbfa4bf5448e
#
_cell.length_a   1.000
_cell.length_b   1.000
_cell.length_c   1.000
_cell.angle_alpha   90.00
_cell.angle_beta   90.00
_cell.angle_gamma   90.00
#
_symmetry.space_group_name_H-M   'P 1'
#
loop_
_entity.id
_entity.type
_entity.pdbx_description
1 polymer ?
#
loop_
_entity_poly.entity_id
_entity_poly.type
_entity_poly.pdbx_seq_one_letter_code
_entity_poly.pdbx_strand_id
1 'polypeptide(L)'
;MADRVHPRDSSPASSPPSSNNSGEVAAGTNTKHVPSSGTYVVQVPKDQIYRYPPPGNSRRYEALRKRKPRRSFCCRCVCYTFSLLLILIVALGITAAVLYLVFRPEAPKYTISNVAIKNFNLTSSSPVSPEFDVTVRAENPNNKIGIYYRKGSSVTVFYSDVRLSNGELPAFCQPTNNVTVFQTPLKGSNVLLGNAVKTALRNEQLKGKVPFKVNIKAPVKVKVGAVKMWEITVKVKCDITVGKFNNG
;
A
#
# COMPACT_ATOMS: atom_id res chain seq x y z
N MET A 1 27.40 -25.91 5.89
CA MET A 1 28.63 -25.84 5.09
C MET A 1 29.44 -24.70 5.59
N ALA A 2 30.55 -25.09 6.13
CA ALA A 2 31.53 -24.22 6.76
C ALA A 2 32.25 -23.35 5.72
N ASP A 3 32.63 -22.15 6.11
CA ASP A 3 33.99 -21.76 5.80
C ASP A 3 34.50 -20.71 6.79
N ARG A 4 35.62 -21.05 7.39
CA ARG A 4 36.49 -20.24 8.25
C ARG A 4 37.45 -19.46 7.38
N VAL A 5 37.70 -18.19 7.71
CA VAL A 5 38.89 -17.48 7.25
C VAL A 5 39.61 -16.87 8.44
N HIS A 6 40.86 -17.30 8.61
CA HIS A 6 41.84 -16.82 9.57
C HIS A 6 42.42 -15.45 9.19
N PRO A 7 42.85 -14.63 10.15
CA PRO A 7 43.67 -13.43 9.89
C PRO A 7 45.16 -13.78 9.81
N ARG A 8 45.82 -13.09 8.94
CA ARG A 8 47.27 -13.18 8.64
C ARG A 8 48.02 -12.09 9.40
N ASP A 9 49.06 -12.54 10.11
CA ASP A 9 50.16 -11.73 10.64
C ASP A 9 50.94 -10.98 9.55
N SER A 10 51.44 -9.80 9.89
CA SER A 10 52.73 -9.31 9.40
C SER A 10 53.19 -8.07 10.16
N SER A 11 54.27 -8.26 10.96
CA SER A 11 55.24 -7.19 11.28
C SER A 11 56.09 -6.88 10.05
N PRO A 12 56.84 -5.71 10.00
CA PRO A 12 58.14 -5.58 10.63
C PRO A 12 58.58 -4.16 11.08
N ALA A 13 59.35 -4.11 12.09
CA ALA A 13 60.65 -3.50 12.35
C ALA A 13 61.04 -2.15 11.73
N SER A 14 61.59 -1.22 12.59
CA SER A 14 62.89 -0.60 12.43
C SER A 14 63.24 0.31 13.63
N SER A 15 64.41 0.05 14.17
CA SER A 15 65.20 0.86 15.16
C SER A 15 66.15 1.77 14.41
N PRO A 16 67.19 2.50 15.07
CA PRO A 16 67.22 3.44 16.15
C PRO A 16 67.85 4.78 15.73
N PRO A 17 68.40 5.71 16.57
CA PRO A 17 69.72 5.60 17.11
C PRO A 17 69.97 6.24 18.49
N SER A 18 71.06 5.78 19.08
CA SER A 18 72.08 6.09 20.02
C SER A 18 72.50 7.56 20.27
N SER A 19 72.83 7.88 21.54
CA SER A 19 74.15 8.47 21.95
C SER A 19 74.25 8.63 23.48
N ASN A 20 75.15 7.91 24.08
CA ASN A 20 76.34 8.34 24.83
C ASN A 20 76.23 9.38 25.96
N ASN A 21 76.56 9.03 27.17
CA ASN A 21 77.93 9.29 27.78
C ASN A 21 78.02 8.79 29.23
N SER A 22 78.88 7.92 29.51
CA SER A 22 80.19 8.02 30.25
C SER A 22 80.17 8.29 31.77
N GLY A 23 80.88 7.42 32.48
CA GLY A 23 81.45 7.58 33.83
C GLY A 23 81.29 6.29 34.64
N GLU A 24 82.17 5.34 34.56
CA GLU A 24 83.40 4.99 35.24
C GLU A 24 83.30 5.05 36.79
N VAL A 25 83.63 4.06 37.67
CA VAL A 25 84.78 3.16 37.77
C VAL A 25 84.50 2.10 38.86
N ALA A 26 85.15 0.92 38.70
CA ALA A 26 85.74 -0.02 39.60
C ALA A 26 84.93 -1.22 40.15
N ALA A 27 85.23 -2.29 39.64
CA ALA A 27 86.09 -3.45 40.03
C ALA A 27 85.53 -4.34 41.13
N GLY A 28 85.38 -5.65 40.76
CA GLY A 28 85.23 -6.75 41.72
C GLY A 28 84.66 -8.03 41.11
N THR A 29 85.60 -8.73 40.42
CA THR A 29 85.75 -10.20 40.33
C THR A 29 84.58 -11.13 40.28
N ASN A 30 84.53 -11.78 39.12
CA ASN A 30 84.27 -13.25 38.85
C ASN A 30 83.10 -13.98 39.53
N THR A 31 82.15 -14.46 38.74
CA THR A 31 82.05 -15.88 38.35
C THR A 31 80.93 -16.02 37.32
N LYS A 32 81.23 -16.72 36.23
CA LYS A 32 80.22 -17.16 35.20
C LYS A 32 79.21 -18.08 35.83
N HIS A 33 78.00 -17.69 35.82
CA HIS A 33 76.86 -18.63 35.88
C HIS A 33 75.86 -18.28 34.76
N VAL A 34 75.70 -19.26 33.88
CA VAL A 34 74.65 -19.21 32.84
C VAL A 34 73.33 -19.38 33.55
N PRO A 35 72.38 -18.49 33.49
CA PRO A 35 71.02 -18.75 34.01
C PRO A 35 70.20 -19.49 32.95
N SER A 36 69.75 -20.70 33.30
CA SER A 36 68.64 -21.38 32.70
C SER A 36 67.43 -20.44 32.64
N SER A 37 66.60 -20.62 31.60
CA SER A 37 65.35 -19.87 31.40
C SER A 37 64.36 -20.10 32.57
N GLY A 38 64.53 -19.29 33.61
CA GLY A 38 63.64 -19.25 34.77
C GLY A 38 62.70 -18.07 34.69
N THR A 39 61.44 -18.35 34.93
CA THR A 39 60.41 -17.34 35.10
C THR A 39 60.89 -16.23 36.01
N TYR A 40 61.01 -14.99 35.49
CA TYR A 40 61.42 -13.82 36.25
C TYR A 40 60.27 -13.36 37.13
N VAL A 41 60.30 -13.65 38.40
CA VAL A 41 59.31 -13.18 39.36
C VAL A 41 59.74 -11.79 39.85
N VAL A 42 59.12 -10.77 39.36
CA VAL A 42 59.29 -9.40 39.89
C VAL A 42 58.47 -9.25 41.15
N GLN A 43 59.13 -9.24 42.32
CA GLN A 43 58.46 -8.88 43.57
C GLN A 43 58.28 -7.36 43.60
N VAL A 44 57.08 -6.90 43.31
CA VAL A 44 56.68 -5.51 43.45
C VAL A 44 56.25 -5.30 44.92
N PRO A 45 56.83 -4.39 45.67
CA PRO A 45 56.41 -4.03 47.05
C PRO A 45 54.93 -3.64 47.02
N LYS A 46 54.16 -4.07 48.04
CA LYS A 46 52.72 -3.79 48.14
C LYS A 46 52.40 -2.31 48.07
N ASP A 47 53.28 -1.45 48.45
CA ASP A 47 53.16 0.01 48.46
C ASP A 47 53.21 0.65 47.08
N GLN A 48 53.70 -0.08 46.06
CA GLN A 48 53.72 0.37 44.66
C GLN A 48 52.54 -0.10 43.85
N ILE A 49 51.69 -0.95 44.44
CA ILE A 49 50.44 -1.33 43.81
C ILE A 49 49.39 -0.28 44.16
N TYR A 50 49.33 0.77 43.36
CA TYR A 50 48.32 1.81 43.53
C TYR A 50 46.91 1.27 43.19
N ARG A 51 46.10 1.04 44.21
CA ARG A 51 44.67 0.78 44.05
C ARG A 51 43.91 2.06 43.63
N TYR A 52 44.55 3.19 43.73
CA TYR A 52 44.00 4.49 43.35
C TYR A 52 44.97 5.19 42.38
N PRO A 53 44.49 5.92 41.39
CA PRO A 53 45.35 6.66 40.49
C PRO A 53 46.19 7.68 41.28
N PRO A 54 47.44 7.92 40.88
CA PRO A 54 48.32 8.87 41.55
C PRO A 54 47.67 10.26 41.64
N PRO A 55 47.94 11.04 42.69
CA PRO A 55 47.22 12.29 43.02
C PRO A 55 47.15 13.29 41.87
N GLY A 56 48.11 13.27 40.93
CA GLY A 56 48.06 14.09 39.72
C GLY A 56 46.95 13.68 38.71
N ASN A 57 46.54 12.42 38.73
CA ASN A 57 45.54 11.91 37.83
C ASN A 57 44.17 11.76 38.48
N SER A 58 44.05 11.89 39.82
CA SER A 58 42.81 11.74 40.56
C SER A 58 41.76 12.77 40.08
N ARG A 59 42.15 14.00 39.86
CA ARG A 59 41.26 15.05 39.31
C ARG A 59 40.72 14.71 37.90
N ARG A 60 41.55 14.11 37.05
CA ARG A 60 41.14 13.66 35.73
C ARG A 60 40.17 12.48 35.82
N TYR A 61 40.44 11.54 36.72
CA TYR A 61 39.60 10.39 36.94
C TYR A 61 38.20 10.78 37.48
N GLU A 62 38.17 11.69 38.45
CA GLU A 62 36.90 12.24 38.95
C GLU A 62 36.17 13.06 37.90
N ALA A 63 36.86 13.81 37.05
CA ALA A 63 36.24 14.55 35.96
C ALA A 63 35.60 13.62 34.90
N LEU A 64 36.28 12.48 34.61
CA LEU A 64 35.74 11.47 33.73
C LEU A 64 34.54 10.69 34.34
N ARG A 65 34.63 10.39 35.66
CA ARG A 65 33.52 9.71 36.40
C ARG A 65 32.29 10.60 36.53
N LYS A 66 32.47 11.91 36.66
CA LYS A 66 31.36 12.89 36.73
C LYS A 66 30.79 13.28 35.39
N ARG A 67 31.37 12.82 34.26
CA ARG A 67 30.79 13.02 32.96
C ARG A 67 29.53 12.14 32.85
N LYS A 68 28.36 12.67 33.30
CA LYS A 68 27.06 12.12 32.97
C LYS A 68 27.03 12.01 31.44
N PRO A 69 26.60 10.85 30.88
CA PRO A 69 26.46 10.76 29.45
C PRO A 69 25.49 11.88 29.02
N ARG A 70 26.04 12.89 28.33
CA ARG A 70 25.21 13.88 27.63
C ARG A 70 24.43 13.08 26.61
N ARG A 71 23.21 12.63 26.95
CA ARG A 71 22.26 12.17 25.96
C ARG A 71 22.19 13.30 24.95
N SER A 72 22.72 13.08 23.76
CA SER A 72 22.84 14.12 22.75
C SER A 72 21.45 14.72 22.55
N PHE A 73 21.35 16.04 22.48
CA PHE A 73 20.09 16.75 22.21
C PHE A 73 19.39 16.16 21.00
N CYS A 74 20.16 15.68 20.01
CA CYS A 74 19.70 14.99 18.84
C CYS A 74 18.86 13.74 19.16
N CYS A 75 19.30 12.85 20.07
CA CYS A 75 18.51 11.67 20.46
C CYS A 75 17.19 12.04 21.15
N ARG A 76 17.19 13.11 21.96
CA ARG A 76 15.94 13.59 22.57
C ARG A 76 14.98 14.15 21.54
N CYS A 77 15.45 15.00 20.63
CA CYS A 77 14.61 15.52 19.54
C CYS A 77 14.04 14.39 18.67
N VAL A 78 14.86 13.41 18.30
CA VAL A 78 14.42 12.24 17.53
C VAL A 78 13.37 11.44 18.29
N CYS A 79 13.56 11.18 19.59
CA CYS A 79 12.55 10.50 20.40
C CYS A 79 11.23 11.29 20.49
N TYR A 80 11.30 12.61 20.65
CA TYR A 80 10.07 13.44 20.68
C TYR A 80 9.36 13.47 19.33
N THR A 81 10.08 13.56 18.21
CA THR A 81 9.47 13.52 16.88
C THR A 81 8.80 12.18 16.60
N PHE A 82 9.46 11.06 16.94
CA PHE A 82 8.84 9.73 16.81
C PHE A 82 7.63 9.57 17.73
N SER A 83 7.70 10.05 18.97
CA SER A 83 6.57 10.01 19.90
C SER A 83 5.38 10.84 19.39
N LEU A 84 5.64 12.05 18.89
CA LEU A 84 4.61 12.89 18.28
C LEU A 84 3.98 12.24 17.06
N LEU A 85 4.81 11.66 16.18
CA LEU A 85 4.33 10.93 14.99
C LEU A 85 3.45 9.75 15.39
N LEU A 86 3.86 8.97 16.39
CA LEU A 86 3.09 7.84 16.89
C LEU A 86 1.71 8.29 17.43
N ILE A 87 1.70 9.35 18.24
CA ILE A 87 0.44 9.93 18.77
C ILE A 87 -0.46 10.38 17.62
N LEU A 88 0.11 11.04 16.61
CA LEU A 88 -0.64 11.49 15.42
C LEU A 88 -1.26 10.31 14.66
N ILE A 89 -0.48 9.23 14.43
CA ILE A 89 -0.98 8.03 13.77
C ILE A 89 -2.12 7.38 14.56
N VAL A 90 -1.96 7.25 15.89
CA VAL A 90 -3.01 6.70 16.75
C VAL A 90 -4.27 7.57 16.72
N ALA A 91 -4.12 8.88 16.81
CA ALA A 91 -5.25 9.82 16.75
C ALA A 91 -5.99 9.73 15.41
N LEU A 92 -5.26 9.68 14.29
CA LEU A 92 -5.84 9.48 12.95
C LEU A 92 -6.54 8.12 12.84
N GLY A 93 -5.95 7.05 13.38
CA GLY A 93 -6.56 5.72 13.41
C GLY A 93 -7.87 5.70 14.19
N ILE A 94 -7.90 6.29 15.38
CA ILE A 94 -9.12 6.40 16.19
C ILE A 94 -10.18 7.23 15.45
N THR A 95 -9.80 8.37 14.87
CA THR A 95 -10.71 9.23 14.11
C THR A 95 -11.31 8.46 12.92
N ALA A 96 -10.49 7.75 12.17
CA ALA A 96 -10.95 6.92 11.04
C ALA A 96 -11.91 5.82 11.49
N ALA A 97 -11.61 5.14 12.60
CA ALA A 97 -12.47 4.11 13.19
C ALA A 97 -13.82 4.67 13.63
N VAL A 98 -13.83 5.82 14.31
CA VAL A 98 -15.07 6.50 14.72
C VAL A 98 -15.89 6.91 13.51
N LEU A 99 -15.27 7.52 12.49
CA LEU A 99 -15.96 7.88 11.25
C LEU A 99 -16.53 6.66 10.54
N TYR A 100 -15.78 5.58 10.45
CA TYR A 100 -16.28 4.33 9.86
C TYR A 100 -17.49 3.78 10.61
N LEU A 101 -17.46 3.72 11.94
CA LEU A 101 -18.56 3.25 12.77
C LEU A 101 -19.80 4.15 12.66
N VAL A 102 -19.60 5.48 12.61
CA VAL A 102 -20.70 6.46 12.52
C VAL A 102 -21.37 6.44 11.13
N PHE A 103 -20.59 6.36 10.06
CA PHE A 103 -21.15 6.40 8.71
C PHE A 103 -21.50 5.04 8.15
N ARG A 104 -20.82 3.99 8.57
CA ARG A 104 -21.07 2.59 8.23
C ARG A 104 -21.46 2.43 6.75
N PRO A 105 -20.57 2.76 5.80
CA PRO A 105 -20.89 2.85 4.39
C PRO A 105 -21.29 1.48 3.83
N GLU A 106 -22.48 1.44 3.24
CA GLU A 106 -22.97 0.28 2.51
C GLU A 106 -22.96 0.54 1.00
N ALA A 107 -22.63 -0.50 0.23
CA ALA A 107 -22.62 -0.38 -1.22
C ALA A 107 -24.05 -0.23 -1.75
N PRO A 108 -24.31 0.71 -2.68
CA PRO A 108 -25.62 0.83 -3.32
C PRO A 108 -25.93 -0.44 -4.13
N LYS A 109 -27.21 -0.84 -4.12
CA LYS A 109 -27.69 -2.02 -4.82
C LYS A 109 -28.38 -1.60 -6.12
N TYR A 110 -28.07 -2.29 -7.20
CA TYR A 110 -28.67 -2.06 -8.50
C TYR A 110 -29.34 -3.35 -8.98
N THR A 111 -30.58 -3.24 -9.38
CA THR A 111 -31.38 -4.36 -9.93
C THR A 111 -31.96 -3.94 -11.27
N ILE A 112 -31.78 -4.77 -12.27
CA ILE A 112 -32.48 -4.59 -13.55
C ILE A 112 -33.86 -5.19 -13.39
N SER A 113 -34.90 -4.34 -13.45
CA SER A 113 -36.29 -4.77 -13.26
C SER A 113 -36.92 -5.22 -14.56
N ASN A 114 -36.54 -4.58 -15.67
CA ASN A 114 -37.10 -4.92 -16.99
C ASN A 114 -36.08 -4.59 -18.10
N VAL A 115 -36.06 -5.41 -19.15
CA VAL A 115 -35.29 -5.15 -20.37
C VAL A 115 -36.24 -5.43 -21.56
N ALA A 116 -36.62 -4.39 -22.27
CA ALA A 116 -37.31 -4.51 -23.54
C ALA A 116 -36.34 -4.31 -24.69
N ILE A 117 -36.32 -5.21 -25.65
CA ILE A 117 -35.45 -5.16 -26.82
C ILE A 117 -36.32 -4.95 -28.06
N LYS A 118 -36.00 -3.92 -28.84
CA LYS A 118 -36.69 -3.54 -30.07
C LYS A 118 -35.70 -3.52 -31.23
N ASN A 119 -36.24 -3.60 -32.46
CA ASN A 119 -35.48 -3.49 -33.71
C ASN A 119 -34.29 -4.48 -33.84
N PHE A 120 -34.46 -5.67 -33.24
CA PHE A 120 -33.40 -6.68 -33.23
C PHE A 120 -33.69 -7.83 -34.19
N ASN A 121 -33.75 -7.54 -35.49
CA ASN A 121 -34.03 -8.52 -36.52
C ASN A 121 -32.74 -9.27 -36.95
N LEU A 122 -32.67 -10.56 -36.60
CA LEU A 122 -31.53 -11.43 -36.91
C LEU A 122 -31.68 -12.18 -38.24
N THR A 123 -32.83 -12.05 -38.91
CA THR A 123 -33.11 -12.76 -40.19
C THR A 123 -32.56 -12.04 -41.40
N SER A 124 -32.44 -10.74 -41.35
CA SER A 124 -31.90 -9.95 -42.45
C SER A 124 -30.38 -10.05 -42.56
N SER A 125 -29.88 -9.95 -43.78
CA SER A 125 -28.41 -9.82 -44.06
C SER A 125 -27.90 -8.43 -43.72
N SER A 126 -28.77 -7.48 -43.44
CA SER A 126 -28.48 -6.08 -43.15
C SER A 126 -27.86 -5.90 -41.76
N PRO A 127 -27.12 -4.79 -41.52
CA PRO A 127 -26.73 -4.41 -40.19
C PRO A 127 -27.94 -4.26 -39.27
N VAL A 128 -27.79 -4.65 -37.99
CA VAL A 128 -28.86 -4.52 -37.01
C VAL A 128 -28.69 -3.22 -36.22
N SER A 129 -29.82 -2.61 -35.86
CA SER A 129 -29.81 -1.40 -35.01
C SER A 129 -30.66 -1.66 -33.75
N PRO A 130 -30.16 -2.50 -32.82
CA PRO A 130 -30.92 -2.90 -31.65
C PRO A 130 -31.13 -1.74 -30.70
N GLU A 131 -32.30 -1.65 -30.12
CA GLU A 131 -32.64 -0.69 -29.07
C GLU A 131 -33.03 -1.46 -27.81
N PHE A 132 -32.35 -1.14 -26.70
CA PHE A 132 -32.63 -1.75 -25.40
C PHE A 132 -33.19 -0.68 -24.46
N ASP A 133 -34.41 -0.88 -24.02
CA ASP A 133 -35.02 -0.07 -22.97
C ASP A 133 -34.82 -0.78 -21.63
N VAL A 134 -33.87 -0.30 -20.86
CA VAL A 134 -33.52 -0.94 -19.60
C VAL A 134 -34.10 -0.15 -18.42
N THR A 135 -34.90 -0.81 -17.61
CA THR A 135 -35.42 -0.24 -16.35
C THR A 135 -34.51 -0.69 -15.20
N VAL A 136 -33.90 0.27 -14.56
CA VAL A 136 -32.98 0.04 -13.44
C VAL A 136 -33.60 0.55 -12.16
N ARG A 137 -33.59 -0.29 -11.14
CA ARG A 137 -33.88 0.07 -9.74
C ARG A 137 -32.56 0.24 -9.00
N ALA A 138 -32.26 1.47 -8.59
CA ALA A 138 -31.12 1.80 -7.76
C ALA A 138 -31.59 2.00 -6.32
N GLU A 139 -30.96 1.34 -5.37
CA GLU A 139 -31.26 1.41 -3.95
C GLU A 139 -30.02 1.87 -3.18
N ASN A 140 -30.16 2.95 -2.44
CA ASN A 140 -29.16 3.44 -1.53
C ASN A 140 -29.55 3.10 -0.10
N PRO A 141 -28.94 2.08 0.55
CA PRO A 141 -29.26 1.71 1.92
C PRO A 141 -28.63 2.64 2.97
N ASN A 142 -27.81 3.56 2.55
CA ASN A 142 -27.06 4.42 3.47
C ASN A 142 -27.93 5.48 4.12
N ASN A 143 -27.88 5.57 5.45
CA ASN A 143 -28.63 6.56 6.24
C ASN A 143 -28.02 7.97 6.20
N LYS A 144 -26.71 8.10 5.89
CA LYS A 144 -25.97 9.35 6.00
C LYS A 144 -25.20 9.72 4.73
N ILE A 145 -25.27 8.85 3.71
CA ILE A 145 -24.52 8.99 2.46
C ILE A 145 -25.51 9.13 1.31
N GLY A 146 -25.47 10.29 0.63
CA GLY A 146 -26.18 10.53 -0.61
C GLY A 146 -25.27 10.38 -1.82
N ILE A 147 -25.82 9.97 -2.97
CA ILE A 147 -25.07 9.74 -4.20
C ILE A 147 -25.61 10.64 -5.31
N TYR A 148 -24.75 11.40 -5.96
CA TYR A 148 -25.07 12.27 -7.08
C TYR A 148 -24.48 11.67 -8.35
N TYR A 149 -25.34 11.17 -9.24
CA TYR A 149 -24.96 10.70 -10.57
C TYR A 149 -24.83 11.90 -11.50
N ARG A 150 -23.67 12.02 -12.13
CA ARG A 150 -23.34 13.15 -13.00
C ARG A 150 -23.58 12.80 -14.47
N LYS A 151 -23.69 13.80 -15.31
CA LYS A 151 -23.69 13.64 -16.78
C LYS A 151 -22.36 13.05 -17.24
N GLY A 152 -22.36 12.40 -18.43
CA GLY A 152 -21.16 11.77 -18.99
C GLY A 152 -20.96 10.32 -18.54
N SER A 153 -22.00 9.68 -18.05
CA SER A 153 -22.01 8.23 -17.86
C SER A 153 -22.03 7.53 -19.22
N SER A 154 -21.58 6.29 -19.26
CA SER A 154 -21.74 5.44 -20.44
C SER A 154 -22.19 4.05 -20.04
N VAL A 155 -23.19 3.54 -20.74
CA VAL A 155 -23.67 2.16 -20.63
C VAL A 155 -23.47 1.50 -21.98
N THR A 156 -22.86 0.34 -22.00
CA THR A 156 -22.59 -0.39 -23.25
C THR A 156 -23.01 -1.84 -23.07
N VAL A 157 -23.78 -2.35 -24.03
CA VAL A 157 -24.21 -3.74 -24.07
C VAL A 157 -23.38 -4.50 -25.09
N PHE A 158 -22.87 -5.65 -24.67
CA PHE A 158 -22.13 -6.58 -25.52
C PHE A 158 -22.80 -7.94 -25.56
N TYR A 159 -22.69 -8.59 -26.69
CA TYR A 159 -22.96 -10.04 -26.82
C TYR A 159 -21.65 -10.67 -27.32
N SER A 160 -21.12 -11.62 -26.55
CA SER A 160 -19.73 -12.06 -26.72
C SER A 160 -18.79 -10.84 -26.70
N ASP A 161 -18.07 -10.57 -27.77
CA ASP A 161 -17.16 -9.42 -27.88
C ASP A 161 -17.69 -8.31 -28.81
N VAL A 162 -18.93 -8.47 -29.31
CA VAL A 162 -19.57 -7.48 -30.19
C VAL A 162 -20.36 -6.48 -29.39
N ARG A 163 -20.05 -5.18 -29.58
CA ARG A 163 -20.84 -4.10 -28.99
C ARG A 163 -22.16 -3.95 -29.74
N LEU A 164 -23.26 -4.17 -29.05
CA LEU A 164 -24.61 -4.10 -29.64
C LEU A 164 -25.21 -2.70 -29.51
N SER A 165 -25.06 -2.05 -28.36
CA SER A 165 -25.67 -0.75 -28.12
C SER A 165 -24.88 0.05 -27.11
N ASN A 166 -25.11 1.35 -27.07
CA ASN A 166 -24.61 2.26 -26.07
C ASN A 166 -25.65 3.33 -25.71
N GLY A 167 -25.49 3.91 -24.55
CA GLY A 167 -26.32 4.99 -24.05
C GLY A 167 -25.75 5.62 -22.79
N GLU A 168 -26.49 6.51 -22.18
CA GLU A 168 -26.09 7.21 -20.98
C GLU A 168 -27.13 7.05 -19.87
N LEU A 169 -26.69 6.96 -18.62
CA LEU A 169 -27.58 7.06 -17.47
C LEU A 169 -28.02 8.53 -17.28
N PRO A 170 -29.26 8.77 -16.88
CA PRO A 170 -29.69 10.11 -16.50
C PRO A 170 -28.87 10.63 -15.32
N ALA A 171 -28.61 11.93 -15.28
CA ALA A 171 -28.05 12.56 -14.11
C ALA A 171 -29.16 12.73 -13.05
N PHE A 172 -28.97 12.20 -11.87
CA PHE A 172 -29.92 12.30 -10.76
C PHE A 172 -29.22 12.31 -9.41
N CYS A 173 -29.97 12.72 -8.40
CA CYS A 173 -29.55 12.64 -7.02
C CYS A 173 -30.31 11.50 -6.34
N GLN A 174 -29.56 10.61 -5.71
CA GLN A 174 -30.11 9.56 -4.87
C GLN A 174 -29.88 9.93 -3.41
N PRO A 175 -30.92 10.33 -2.70
CA PRO A 175 -30.83 10.64 -1.27
C PRO A 175 -30.47 9.43 -0.42
N THR A 176 -30.29 9.67 0.86
CA THR A 176 -30.12 8.61 1.88
C THR A 176 -31.39 7.77 1.97
N ASN A 177 -31.25 6.46 2.21
CA ASN A 177 -32.38 5.52 2.35
C ASN A 177 -33.41 5.64 1.24
N ASN A 178 -32.99 5.75 0.00
CA ASN A 178 -33.88 6.00 -1.12
C ASN A 178 -33.75 4.94 -2.20
N VAL A 179 -34.88 4.68 -2.85
CA VAL A 179 -34.98 3.83 -4.05
C VAL A 179 -35.38 4.71 -5.23
N THR A 180 -34.58 4.67 -6.28
CA THR A 180 -34.85 5.41 -7.52
C THR A 180 -35.02 4.40 -8.66
N VAL A 181 -36.09 4.53 -9.42
CA VAL A 181 -36.31 3.72 -10.62
C VAL A 181 -36.22 4.66 -11.82
N PHE A 182 -35.41 4.28 -12.79
CA PHE A 182 -35.26 5.05 -14.02
C PHE A 182 -35.14 4.15 -15.24
N GLN A 183 -35.51 4.67 -16.40
CA GLN A 183 -35.36 4.00 -17.68
C GLN A 183 -34.19 4.64 -18.45
N THR A 184 -33.48 3.78 -19.17
CA THR A 184 -32.35 4.21 -19.99
C THR A 184 -32.45 3.55 -21.35
N PRO A 185 -32.70 4.32 -22.42
CA PRO A 185 -32.66 3.81 -23.78
C PRO A 185 -31.20 3.65 -24.24
N LEU A 186 -30.83 2.46 -24.69
CA LEU A 186 -29.50 2.16 -25.22
C LEU A 186 -29.69 1.82 -26.71
N LYS A 187 -29.03 2.59 -27.57
CA LYS A 187 -29.23 2.47 -29.03
C LYS A 187 -27.99 1.88 -29.69
N GLY A 188 -28.20 0.90 -30.54
CA GLY A 188 -27.19 0.42 -31.47
C GLY A 188 -27.43 1.01 -32.87
N SER A 189 -26.38 1.29 -33.60
CA SER A 189 -26.50 1.77 -34.97
C SER A 189 -25.58 0.96 -35.87
N ASN A 190 -26.15 0.41 -36.93
CA ASN A 190 -25.43 -0.31 -37.99
C ASN A 190 -24.45 -1.37 -37.47
N VAL A 191 -24.88 -2.17 -36.51
CA VAL A 191 -24.06 -3.23 -35.94
C VAL A 191 -23.91 -4.39 -36.90
N LEU A 192 -22.73 -4.65 -37.36
CA LEU A 192 -22.41 -5.81 -38.23
C LEU A 192 -22.17 -7.02 -37.33
N LEU A 193 -23.07 -8.00 -37.45
CA LEU A 193 -22.93 -9.29 -36.78
C LEU A 193 -22.40 -10.33 -37.76
N GLY A 194 -21.32 -11.00 -37.44
CA GLY A 194 -20.82 -12.13 -38.20
C GLY A 194 -21.83 -13.31 -38.18
N ASN A 195 -21.82 -14.14 -39.20
CA ASN A 195 -22.77 -15.25 -39.32
C ASN A 195 -22.76 -16.20 -38.11
N ALA A 196 -21.57 -16.48 -37.57
CA ALA A 196 -21.44 -17.32 -36.37
C ALA A 196 -22.15 -16.70 -35.16
N VAL A 197 -21.99 -15.39 -34.95
CA VAL A 197 -22.59 -14.63 -33.85
C VAL A 197 -24.11 -14.56 -34.03
N LYS A 198 -24.59 -14.32 -35.27
CA LYS A 198 -26.02 -14.33 -35.59
C LYS A 198 -26.68 -15.69 -35.28
N THR A 199 -26.02 -16.79 -35.70
CA THR A 199 -26.51 -18.14 -35.47
C THR A 199 -26.53 -18.49 -33.97
N ALA A 200 -25.47 -18.18 -33.25
CA ALA A 200 -25.41 -18.40 -31.81
C ALA A 200 -26.50 -17.63 -31.08
N LEU A 201 -26.63 -16.33 -31.36
CA LEU A 201 -27.63 -15.46 -30.75
C LEU A 201 -29.08 -15.93 -31.03
N ARG A 202 -29.35 -16.38 -32.26
CA ARG A 202 -30.66 -16.95 -32.65
C ARG A 202 -30.95 -18.22 -31.87
N ASN A 203 -29.99 -19.12 -31.75
CA ASN A 203 -30.13 -20.36 -30.98
C ASN A 203 -30.41 -20.10 -29.49
N GLU A 204 -29.74 -19.14 -28.91
CA GLU A 204 -29.95 -18.73 -27.51
C GLU A 204 -31.29 -18.04 -27.32
N GLN A 205 -31.73 -17.24 -28.30
CA GLN A 205 -33.06 -16.62 -28.31
C GLN A 205 -34.16 -17.68 -28.35
N LEU A 206 -34.00 -18.72 -29.16
CA LEU A 206 -34.96 -19.85 -29.23
C LEU A 206 -35.04 -20.59 -27.89
N LYS A 207 -33.88 -20.70 -27.18
CA LYS A 207 -33.83 -21.29 -25.83
C LYS A 207 -34.39 -20.35 -24.75
N GLY A 208 -34.65 -19.09 -25.07
CA GLY A 208 -35.09 -18.07 -24.12
C GLY A 208 -34.07 -17.71 -23.04
N LYS A 209 -32.78 -17.81 -23.36
CA LYS A 209 -31.68 -17.49 -22.46
C LYS A 209 -30.53 -16.87 -23.26
N VAL A 210 -30.61 -15.56 -23.45
CA VAL A 210 -29.56 -14.81 -24.16
C VAL A 210 -28.65 -14.07 -23.16
N PRO A 211 -27.36 -14.42 -23.07
CA PRO A 211 -26.42 -13.76 -22.16
C PRO A 211 -25.93 -12.46 -22.79
N PHE A 212 -26.07 -11.36 -22.09
CA PHE A 212 -25.47 -10.08 -22.46
C PHE A 212 -24.53 -9.61 -21.36
N LYS A 213 -23.46 -8.93 -21.76
CA LYS A 213 -22.53 -8.24 -20.84
C LYS A 213 -22.83 -6.75 -20.89
N VAL A 214 -23.07 -6.16 -19.74
CA VAL A 214 -23.35 -4.72 -19.60
C VAL A 214 -22.18 -4.08 -18.87
N ASN A 215 -21.53 -3.13 -19.51
CA ASN A 215 -20.47 -2.32 -18.95
C ASN A 215 -20.98 -0.91 -18.67
N ILE A 216 -20.92 -0.49 -17.42
CA ILE A 216 -21.36 0.83 -16.97
C ILE A 216 -20.15 1.62 -16.45
N LYS A 217 -20.03 2.86 -16.89
CA LYS A 217 -19.10 3.84 -16.33
C LYS A 217 -19.94 5.05 -15.92
N ALA A 218 -19.91 5.41 -14.65
CA ALA A 218 -20.73 6.52 -14.14
C ALA A 218 -19.86 7.43 -13.26
N PRO A 219 -19.71 8.72 -13.61
CA PRO A 219 -19.14 9.69 -12.72
C PRO A 219 -20.13 10.00 -11.60
N VAL A 220 -19.70 9.85 -10.35
CA VAL A 220 -20.53 10.06 -9.17
C VAL A 220 -19.81 10.95 -8.16
N LYS A 221 -20.59 11.74 -7.41
CA LYS A 221 -20.13 12.45 -6.22
C LYS A 221 -20.86 11.92 -5.01
N VAL A 222 -20.11 11.59 -3.99
CA VAL A 222 -20.65 11.13 -2.72
C VAL A 222 -20.82 12.32 -1.79
N LYS A 223 -21.96 12.43 -1.14
CA LYS A 223 -22.23 13.40 -0.09
C LYS A 223 -22.35 12.67 1.25
N VAL A 224 -21.49 13.02 2.19
CA VAL A 224 -21.48 12.46 3.53
C VAL A 224 -21.88 13.55 4.52
N GLY A 225 -23.08 13.47 5.05
CA GLY A 225 -23.64 14.55 5.85
C GLY A 225 -23.71 15.87 5.06
N ALA A 226 -23.00 16.90 5.51
CA ALA A 226 -22.91 18.22 4.84
C ALA A 226 -21.79 18.29 3.80
N VAL A 227 -20.83 17.35 3.81
CA VAL A 227 -19.63 17.39 2.98
C VAL A 227 -19.87 16.68 1.65
N LYS A 228 -19.60 17.36 0.53
CA LYS A 228 -19.55 16.75 -0.81
C LYS A 228 -18.12 16.37 -1.13
N MET A 229 -17.91 15.10 -1.49
CA MET A 229 -16.60 14.60 -1.89
C MET A 229 -16.30 14.93 -3.36
N TRP A 230 -15.06 14.67 -3.77
CA TRP A 230 -14.65 14.80 -5.18
C TRP A 230 -15.42 13.79 -6.06
N GLU A 231 -15.35 14.01 -7.36
CA GLU A 231 -15.95 13.12 -8.34
C GLU A 231 -15.11 11.86 -8.53
N ILE A 232 -15.75 10.73 -8.48
CA ILE A 232 -15.15 9.41 -8.76
C ILE A 232 -15.90 8.74 -9.90
N THR A 233 -15.20 8.00 -10.75
CA THR A 233 -15.84 7.20 -11.81
C THR A 233 -15.99 5.77 -11.34
N VAL A 234 -17.25 5.36 -11.13
CA VAL A 234 -17.60 3.99 -10.82
C VAL A 234 -17.69 3.19 -12.12
N LYS A 235 -17.05 2.02 -12.15
CA LYS A 235 -17.08 1.08 -13.27
C LYS A 235 -17.74 -0.21 -12.79
N VAL A 236 -18.81 -0.62 -13.45
CA VAL A 236 -19.54 -1.85 -13.13
C VAL A 236 -19.60 -2.72 -14.37
N LYS A 237 -19.39 -4.01 -14.21
CA LYS A 237 -19.58 -5.04 -15.24
C LYS A 237 -20.60 -6.01 -14.72
N CYS A 238 -21.66 -6.24 -15.49
CA CYS A 238 -22.74 -7.14 -15.16
C CYS A 238 -22.95 -8.14 -16.30
N ASP A 239 -23.14 -9.40 -15.96
CA ASP A 239 -23.61 -10.42 -16.88
C ASP A 239 -25.11 -10.59 -16.61
N ILE A 240 -25.93 -10.40 -17.65
CA ILE A 240 -27.40 -10.52 -17.57
C ILE A 240 -27.87 -11.57 -18.55
N THR A 241 -28.94 -12.31 -18.19
CA THR A 241 -29.56 -13.22 -19.09
C THR A 241 -31.00 -12.72 -19.35
N VAL A 242 -31.27 -12.47 -20.60
CA VAL A 242 -32.59 -11.99 -21.05
C VAL A 242 -33.39 -13.16 -21.64
N GLY A 243 -34.69 -13.21 -21.30
CA GLY A 243 -35.61 -14.21 -21.84
C GLY A 243 -35.92 -13.99 -23.31
N LYS A 244 -37.03 -14.57 -23.76
CA LYS A 244 -37.53 -14.35 -25.13
C LYS A 244 -37.93 -12.89 -25.32
N PHE A 245 -37.45 -12.29 -26.39
CA PHE A 245 -37.86 -10.97 -26.84
C PHE A 245 -38.40 -11.05 -28.27
N ASN A 246 -39.43 -10.25 -28.57
CA ASN A 246 -40.02 -10.22 -29.90
C ASN A 246 -39.06 -9.48 -30.86
N ASN A 247 -38.88 -10.10 -32.02
CA ASN A 247 -38.28 -9.42 -33.18
C ASN A 247 -39.39 -8.54 -33.76
N GLY A 248 -39.52 -7.31 -33.32
CA GLY A 248 -40.42 -6.34 -33.89
C GLY A 248 -39.98 -5.94 -35.28
#